data_005a6d2d02beca4bbf0e82f72af338a0
#
_entry.id   005a6d2d02beca4bbf0e82f72af338a0
#
_cell.length_a   1.000
_cell.length_b   1.000
_cell.length_c   1.000
_cell.angle_alpha   90.00
_cell.angle_beta   90.00
_cell.angle_gamma   90.00
#
_symmetry.space_group_name_H-M   'P 1'
#
loop_
_entity.id
_entity.type
_entity.pdbx_description
1 polymer ?
#
loop_
_entity_poly.entity_id
_entity_poly.type
_entity_poly.pdbx_seq_one_letter_code
_entity_poly.pdbx_strand_id
1 'polypeptide(L)'
;MLGLYDVAEKYAGIAKKMAVKWEEMANEGDHYRLAFDRENTWSQKYNMIWDKMWNLNLFPNNVIDKEVSYYLTKQNPYGLPLDSRKEYTKSDWIMWIAAMSPDQDTFEQFINPLYKYINETTSRVPSATGITQIVGNGLVLELAR
;
A
#
# COMPACT_ATOMS: atom_id res chain seq x y z
N MET A 1 3.62 -15.66 26.26
CA MET A 1 3.66 -14.19 26.45
C MET A 1 4.76 -13.89 27.47
N LEU A 2 5.55 -12.82 27.25
CA LEU A 2 6.72 -12.48 28.08
C LEU A 2 6.37 -11.80 29.41
N GLY A 3 5.09 -11.53 29.71
CA GLY A 3 4.65 -10.88 30.94
C GLY A 3 5.03 -9.39 31.10
N LEU A 4 5.47 -8.73 30.03
CA LEU A 4 5.95 -7.34 30.04
C LEU A 4 4.81 -6.34 29.79
N TYR A 5 3.76 -6.40 30.60
CA TYR A 5 2.53 -5.61 30.41
C TYR A 5 2.77 -4.11 30.50
N ASP A 6 3.53 -3.63 31.49
CA ASP A 6 3.82 -2.21 31.68
C ASP A 6 4.62 -1.64 30.49
N VAL A 7 5.53 -2.44 29.94
CA VAL A 7 6.33 -2.07 28.76
C VAL A 7 5.41 -2.02 27.52
N ALA A 8 4.52 -2.98 27.35
CA ALA A 8 3.57 -3.01 26.24
C ALA A 8 2.63 -1.79 26.30
N GLU A 9 2.07 -1.46 27.45
CA GLU A 9 1.19 -0.31 27.64
C GLU A 9 1.91 1.02 27.34
N LYS A 10 3.14 1.17 27.84
CA LYS A 10 3.98 2.33 27.57
C LYS A 10 4.17 2.54 26.05
N TYR A 11 4.57 1.50 25.32
CA TYR A 11 4.82 1.61 23.90
C TYR A 11 3.55 1.74 23.06
N ALA A 12 2.43 1.13 23.48
CA ALA A 12 1.14 1.35 22.85
C ALA A 12 0.70 2.82 22.95
N GLY A 13 0.90 3.45 24.12
CA GLY A 13 0.62 4.87 24.32
C GLY A 13 1.52 5.78 23.45
N ILE A 14 2.80 5.44 23.28
CA ILE A 14 3.72 6.14 22.39
C ILE A 14 3.27 5.99 20.93
N ALA A 15 2.97 4.77 20.50
CA ALA A 15 2.57 4.47 19.13
C ALA A 15 1.30 5.24 18.72
N LYS A 16 0.29 5.30 19.59
CA LYS A 16 -0.92 6.10 19.36
C LYS A 16 -0.63 7.59 19.17
N LYS A 17 0.23 8.17 20.00
CA LYS A 17 0.64 9.57 19.84
C LYS A 17 1.39 9.81 18.53
N MET A 18 2.24 8.87 18.14
CA MET A 18 2.96 8.93 16.86
C MET A 18 2.01 8.81 15.66
N ALA A 19 0.99 7.96 15.73
CA ALA A 19 -0.01 7.82 14.67
C ALA A 19 -0.80 9.12 14.45
N VAL A 20 -1.25 9.77 15.53
CA VAL A 20 -1.90 11.09 15.46
C VAL A 20 -0.97 12.13 14.83
N LYS A 21 0.28 12.19 15.28
CA LYS A 21 1.25 13.13 14.75
C LYS A 21 1.58 12.88 13.28
N TRP A 22 1.68 11.60 12.89
CA TRP A 22 1.88 11.21 11.51
C TRP A 22 0.71 11.68 10.64
N GLU A 23 -0.53 11.48 11.09
CA GLU A 23 -1.73 11.90 10.36
C GLU A 23 -1.74 13.42 10.13
N GLU A 24 -1.45 14.21 11.16
CA GLU A 24 -1.33 15.68 11.04
C GLU A 24 -0.29 16.10 10.01
N MET A 25 0.88 15.45 10.00
CA MET A 25 2.01 15.85 9.15
C MET A 25 1.91 15.34 7.71
N ALA A 26 1.29 14.17 7.51
CA ALA A 26 1.21 13.53 6.21
C ALA A 26 -0.07 13.88 5.43
N ASN A 27 -1.12 14.39 6.08
CA ASN A 27 -2.42 14.61 5.47
C ASN A 27 -2.35 15.64 4.32
N GLU A 28 -2.91 15.26 3.16
CA GLU A 28 -2.99 16.10 1.97
C GLU A 28 -4.41 16.06 1.36
N GLY A 29 -5.42 16.03 2.24
CA GLY A 29 -6.83 16.03 1.86
C GLY A 29 -7.34 14.62 1.55
N ASP A 30 -7.27 14.18 0.31
CA ASP A 30 -7.78 12.89 -0.15
C ASP A 30 -6.79 11.71 -0.01
N HIS A 31 -5.56 12.01 0.41
CA HIS A 31 -4.50 11.00 0.63
C HIS A 31 -3.48 11.46 1.66
N TYR A 32 -2.45 10.63 1.89
CA TYR A 32 -1.30 10.96 2.74
C TYR A 32 0.00 10.95 1.93
N ARG A 33 0.84 11.94 2.17
CA ARG A 33 2.11 12.17 1.47
C ARG A 33 3.06 10.97 1.54
N LEU A 34 3.93 10.86 0.56
CA LEU A 34 5.08 9.95 0.58
C LEU A 34 6.07 10.32 1.71
N ALA A 35 6.33 11.63 1.86
CA ALA A 35 7.17 12.18 2.92
C ALA A 35 6.58 13.53 3.36
N PHE A 36 6.79 13.91 4.62
CA PHE A 36 6.14 15.07 5.23
C PHE A 36 6.45 16.41 4.53
N ASP A 37 7.64 16.51 3.95
CA ASP A 37 8.16 17.67 3.24
C ASP A 37 7.90 17.66 1.73
N ARG A 38 7.13 16.68 1.22
CA ARG A 38 6.88 16.51 -0.22
C ARG A 38 5.41 16.59 -0.55
N GLU A 39 4.97 17.76 -0.90
CA GLU A 39 3.60 18.00 -1.38
C GLU A 39 3.34 17.32 -2.74
N ASN A 40 2.09 17.00 -3.00
CA ASN A 40 1.61 16.33 -4.22
C ASN A 40 2.28 14.96 -4.46
N THR A 41 2.67 14.26 -3.39
CA THR A 41 3.26 12.92 -3.46
C THR A 41 2.45 11.92 -2.67
N TRP A 42 2.46 10.68 -3.08
CA TRP A 42 1.79 9.57 -2.40
C TRP A 42 2.64 8.30 -2.44
N SER A 43 2.35 7.36 -1.58
CA SER A 43 2.93 6.01 -1.58
C SER A 43 1.96 5.01 -0.99
N GLN A 44 2.10 3.75 -1.39
CA GLN A 44 1.39 2.65 -0.73
C GLN A 44 1.74 2.61 0.76
N LYS A 45 0.74 2.65 1.63
CA LYS A 45 0.88 2.49 3.09
C LYS A 45 0.66 1.02 3.48
N TYR A 46 1.23 0.11 2.72
CA TYR A 46 1.04 -1.34 2.85
C TYR A 46 1.31 -1.88 4.26
N ASN A 47 2.21 -1.25 5.01
CA ASN A 47 2.50 -1.63 6.39
C ASN A 47 1.34 -1.43 7.37
N MET A 48 0.31 -0.65 7.01
CA MET A 48 -0.89 -0.48 7.82
C MET A 48 -1.72 -1.76 7.95
N ILE A 49 -1.46 -2.76 7.08
CA ILE A 49 -2.10 -4.09 7.22
C ILE A 49 -1.85 -4.70 8.60
N TRP A 50 -0.71 -4.45 9.23
CA TRP A 50 -0.37 -4.98 10.55
C TRP A 50 -1.25 -4.40 11.65
N ASP A 51 -1.66 -3.13 11.54
CA ASP A 51 -2.63 -2.53 12.45
C ASP A 51 -3.96 -3.27 12.40
N LYS A 52 -4.45 -3.56 11.19
CA LYS A 52 -5.68 -4.31 10.95
C LYS A 52 -5.55 -5.77 11.41
N MET A 53 -4.49 -6.49 11.03
CA MET A 53 -4.30 -7.91 11.32
C MET A 53 -4.16 -8.19 12.82
N TRP A 54 -3.49 -7.33 13.55
CA TRP A 54 -3.26 -7.49 14.98
C TRP A 54 -4.23 -6.71 15.85
N ASN A 55 -5.20 -6.02 15.23
CA ASN A 55 -6.20 -5.21 15.91
C ASN A 55 -5.58 -4.22 16.91
N LEU A 56 -4.51 -3.55 16.48
CA LEU A 56 -3.77 -2.62 17.36
C LEU A 56 -4.52 -1.31 17.56
N ASN A 57 -5.38 -0.93 16.62
CA ASN A 57 -6.18 0.29 16.63
C ASN A 57 -5.31 1.55 16.84
N LEU A 58 -4.21 1.64 16.10
CA LEU A 58 -3.30 2.78 16.12
C LEU A 58 -3.83 3.92 15.25
N PHE A 59 -4.31 3.58 14.04
CA PHE A 59 -4.86 4.54 13.10
C PHE A 59 -6.40 4.50 13.11
N PRO A 60 -7.09 5.65 12.97
CA PRO A 60 -8.52 5.67 12.70
C PRO A 60 -8.87 4.93 11.40
N ASN A 61 -10.02 4.26 11.35
CA ASN A 61 -10.43 3.49 10.16
C ASN A 61 -10.49 4.35 8.88
N ASN A 62 -10.89 5.61 8.99
CA ASN A 62 -10.94 6.52 7.86
C ASN A 62 -9.58 6.78 7.20
N VAL A 63 -8.47 6.53 7.87
CA VAL A 63 -7.11 6.64 7.30
C VAL A 63 -6.92 5.58 6.21
N ILE A 64 -7.26 4.33 6.51
CA ILE A 64 -7.16 3.22 5.56
C ILE A 64 -8.15 3.40 4.42
N ASP A 65 -9.41 3.76 4.72
CA ASP A 65 -10.44 3.94 3.70
C ASP A 65 -10.09 5.07 2.73
N LYS A 66 -9.53 6.18 3.23
CA LYS A 66 -9.03 7.29 2.42
C LYS A 66 -7.95 6.82 1.45
N GLU A 67 -6.93 6.13 1.95
CA GLU A 67 -5.82 5.63 1.15
C GLU A 67 -6.28 4.61 0.09
N VAL A 68 -7.11 3.65 0.48
CA VAL A 68 -7.65 2.64 -0.44
C VAL A 68 -8.44 3.32 -1.57
N SER A 69 -9.30 4.27 -1.24
CA SER A 69 -10.09 5.03 -2.24
C SER A 69 -9.17 5.82 -3.18
N TYR A 70 -8.15 6.45 -2.66
CA TYR A 70 -7.18 7.19 -3.47
C TYR A 70 -6.39 6.27 -4.40
N TYR A 71 -5.94 5.11 -3.92
CA TYR A 71 -5.18 4.15 -4.72
C TYR A 71 -5.95 3.62 -5.92
N LEU A 72 -7.27 3.46 -5.82
CA LEU A 72 -8.10 3.07 -6.96
C LEU A 72 -8.00 4.08 -8.12
N THR A 73 -7.79 5.36 -7.82
CA THR A 73 -7.59 6.42 -8.83
C THR A 73 -6.20 6.40 -9.48
N LYS A 74 -5.26 5.65 -8.89
CA LYS A 74 -3.84 5.58 -9.31
C LYS A 74 -3.46 4.27 -9.96
N GLN A 75 -4.42 3.34 -10.13
CA GLN A 75 -4.19 2.05 -10.74
C GLN A 75 -3.74 2.18 -12.19
N ASN A 76 -2.69 1.45 -12.53
CA ASN A 76 -2.24 1.21 -13.91
C ASN A 76 -2.84 -0.11 -14.44
N PRO A 77 -2.75 -0.40 -15.75
CA PRO A 77 -3.28 -1.62 -16.35
C PRO A 77 -2.82 -2.93 -15.70
N TYR A 78 -1.68 -2.93 -14.99
CA TYR A 78 -1.07 -4.09 -14.35
C TYR A 78 -0.93 -3.97 -12.84
N GLY A 79 -1.55 -2.98 -12.24
CA GLY A 79 -1.63 -2.80 -10.79
C GLY A 79 -1.20 -1.42 -10.30
N LEU A 80 -1.27 -1.26 -9.00
CA LEU A 80 -0.99 0.00 -8.32
C LEU A 80 0.53 0.26 -8.27
N PRO A 81 1.05 1.41 -8.76
CA PRO A 81 2.43 1.81 -8.52
C PRO A 81 2.76 1.88 -7.02
N LEU A 82 4.03 1.73 -6.68
CA LEU A 82 4.50 1.80 -5.30
C LEU A 82 4.28 3.19 -4.68
N ASP A 83 4.54 4.20 -5.49
CA ASP A 83 4.43 5.61 -5.11
C ASP A 83 4.43 6.51 -6.36
N SER A 84 4.33 7.83 -6.13
CA SER A 84 4.26 8.85 -7.16
C SER A 84 5.55 9.05 -7.97
N ARG A 85 6.65 8.38 -7.64
CA ARG A 85 7.97 8.62 -8.28
C ARG A 85 8.17 7.83 -9.56
N LYS A 86 7.63 6.60 -9.64
CA LYS A 86 7.81 5.68 -10.79
C LYS A 86 6.64 4.69 -10.85
N GLU A 87 6.46 4.08 -12.00
CA GLU A 87 5.47 3.03 -12.24
C GLU A 87 5.92 1.63 -11.76
N TYR A 88 6.94 1.57 -10.91
CA TYR A 88 7.39 0.36 -10.28
C TYR A 88 6.44 -0.05 -9.14
N THR A 89 6.24 -1.35 -8.98
CA THR A 89 5.43 -1.89 -7.89
C THR A 89 5.95 -3.25 -7.39
N LYS A 90 5.31 -3.78 -6.36
CA LYS A 90 5.56 -5.11 -5.81
C LYS A 90 4.23 -5.84 -5.63
N SER A 91 4.17 -7.08 -6.11
CA SER A 91 2.96 -7.90 -6.06
C SER A 91 2.48 -8.18 -4.64
N ASP A 92 3.40 -8.49 -3.73
CA ASP A 92 3.11 -8.71 -2.32
C ASP A 92 2.52 -7.48 -1.62
N TRP A 93 3.01 -6.28 -1.94
CA TRP A 93 2.50 -5.04 -1.36
C TRP A 93 1.13 -4.65 -1.91
N ILE A 94 0.87 -4.91 -3.21
CA ILE A 94 -0.49 -4.78 -3.76
C ILE A 94 -1.45 -5.74 -3.04
N MET A 95 -1.04 -6.98 -2.77
CA MET A 95 -1.85 -7.95 -2.03
C MET A 95 -2.17 -7.47 -0.61
N TRP A 96 -1.22 -6.82 0.06
CA TRP A 96 -1.46 -6.25 1.38
C TRP A 96 -2.42 -5.06 1.33
N ILE A 97 -2.31 -4.18 0.30
CA ILE A 97 -3.29 -3.11 0.07
C ILE A 97 -4.67 -3.70 -0.20
N ALA A 98 -4.77 -4.70 -1.09
CA ALA A 98 -6.03 -5.38 -1.37
C ALA A 98 -6.67 -5.97 -0.11
N ALA A 99 -5.88 -6.58 0.78
CA ALA A 99 -6.36 -7.14 2.06
C ALA A 99 -6.87 -6.08 3.05
N MET A 100 -6.56 -4.81 2.85
CA MET A 100 -7.13 -3.70 3.63
C MET A 100 -8.46 -3.20 3.08
N SER A 101 -8.88 -3.62 1.88
CA SER A 101 -10.15 -3.22 1.26
C SER A 101 -11.36 -3.46 2.16
N PRO A 102 -12.39 -2.60 2.09
CA PRO A 102 -13.58 -2.74 2.92
C PRO A 102 -14.52 -3.85 2.44
N ASP A 103 -14.46 -4.21 1.15
CA ASP A 103 -15.35 -5.17 0.51
C ASP A 103 -14.65 -5.95 -0.61
N GLN A 104 -15.34 -6.98 -1.11
CA GLN A 104 -14.83 -7.87 -2.15
C GLN A 104 -14.61 -7.15 -3.50
N ASP A 105 -15.51 -6.25 -3.87
CA ASP A 105 -15.41 -5.54 -5.15
C ASP A 105 -14.17 -4.64 -5.18
N THR A 106 -13.89 -3.96 -4.10
CA THR A 106 -12.67 -3.15 -3.93
C THR A 106 -11.41 -4.03 -3.92
N PHE A 107 -11.45 -5.17 -3.24
CA PHE A 107 -10.37 -6.16 -3.26
C PHE A 107 -10.04 -6.60 -4.69
N GLU A 108 -11.05 -6.98 -5.46
CA GLU A 108 -10.89 -7.45 -6.84
C GLU A 108 -10.32 -6.37 -7.76
N GLN A 109 -10.65 -5.11 -7.55
CA GLN A 109 -10.07 -4.00 -8.31
C GLN A 109 -8.55 -3.91 -8.18
N PHE A 110 -7.97 -4.32 -7.05
CA PHE A 110 -6.51 -4.42 -6.90
C PHE A 110 -5.93 -5.71 -7.48
N ILE A 111 -6.65 -6.82 -7.37
CA ILE A 111 -6.15 -8.15 -7.76
C ILE A 111 -6.25 -8.38 -9.27
N ASN A 112 -7.31 -7.92 -9.91
CA ASN A 112 -7.53 -8.15 -11.34
C ASN A 112 -6.40 -7.60 -12.22
N PRO A 113 -5.86 -6.38 -12.01
CA PRO A 113 -4.69 -5.91 -12.75
C PRO A 113 -3.44 -6.77 -12.51
N LEU A 114 -3.23 -7.24 -11.29
CA LEU A 114 -2.10 -8.14 -10.97
C LEU A 114 -2.27 -9.51 -11.65
N TYR A 115 -3.47 -10.06 -11.63
CA TYR A 115 -3.80 -11.29 -12.35
C TYR A 115 -3.57 -11.13 -13.86
N LYS A 116 -4.02 -10.03 -14.44
CA LYS A 116 -3.76 -9.67 -15.83
C LYS A 116 -2.25 -9.66 -16.14
N TYR A 117 -1.45 -9.01 -15.29
CA TYR A 117 0.00 -9.01 -15.42
C TYR A 117 0.59 -10.41 -15.49
N ILE A 118 0.21 -11.29 -14.55
CA ILE A 118 0.72 -12.66 -14.47
C ILE A 118 0.38 -13.45 -15.75
N ASN A 119 -0.79 -13.24 -16.34
CA ASN A 119 -1.21 -13.92 -17.54
C ASN A 119 -0.58 -13.38 -18.83
N GLU A 120 -0.37 -12.09 -18.92
CA GLU A 120 0.10 -11.41 -20.15
C GLU A 120 1.62 -11.27 -20.21
N THR A 121 2.33 -11.37 -19.07
CA THR A 121 3.79 -11.28 -19.08
C THR A 121 4.43 -12.40 -19.91
N THR A 122 5.39 -12.04 -20.73
CA THR A 122 6.19 -12.99 -21.50
C THR A 122 7.27 -13.68 -20.67
N SER A 123 7.62 -13.10 -19.54
CA SER A 123 8.55 -13.70 -18.59
C SER A 123 7.88 -14.88 -17.87
N ARG A 124 8.46 -16.07 -18.03
CA ARG A 124 8.01 -17.30 -17.37
C ARG A 124 8.82 -17.65 -16.11
N VAL A 125 9.55 -16.67 -15.57
CA VAL A 125 10.26 -16.82 -14.30
C VAL A 125 9.23 -16.88 -13.17
N PRO A 126 9.48 -17.69 -12.11
CA PRO A 126 8.65 -17.66 -10.92
C PRO A 126 8.48 -16.21 -10.43
N SER A 127 7.26 -15.86 -10.04
CA SER A 127 6.86 -14.50 -9.72
C SER A 127 7.87 -13.80 -8.81
N ALA A 128 8.64 -12.87 -9.37
CA ALA A 128 9.42 -11.95 -8.58
C ALA A 128 8.48 -10.95 -7.90
N THR A 129 8.82 -10.51 -6.70
CA THR A 129 8.01 -9.53 -5.96
C THR A 129 7.99 -8.16 -6.64
N GLY A 130 9.04 -7.83 -7.42
CA GLY A 130 9.17 -6.56 -8.12
C GLY A 130 8.61 -6.60 -9.54
N ILE A 131 7.77 -5.63 -9.87
CA ILE A 131 7.15 -5.45 -11.18
C ILE A 131 7.45 -4.03 -11.65
N THR A 132 8.09 -3.87 -12.81
CA THR A 132 8.19 -2.58 -13.49
C THR A 132 7.12 -2.51 -14.55
N GLN A 133 6.22 -1.54 -14.43
CA GLN A 133 5.21 -1.26 -15.44
C GLN A 133 5.75 -0.19 -16.39
N ILE A 134 5.95 -0.53 -17.65
CA ILE A 134 6.24 0.45 -18.69
C ILE A 134 4.99 0.58 -19.56
N VAL A 135 4.27 1.66 -19.38
CA VAL A 135 3.11 2.04 -20.20
C VAL A 135 3.60 2.97 -21.31
N GLY A 136 3.93 2.38 -22.43
CA GLY A 136 4.31 3.13 -23.65
C GLY A 136 4.59 2.14 -24.77
N ASN A 137 4.13 2.39 -25.96
CA ASN A 137 4.15 1.65 -27.24
C ASN A 137 5.11 0.43 -27.41
N GLY A 138 5.25 -0.40 -26.42
CA GLY A 138 6.06 -1.60 -26.41
C GLY A 138 6.07 -2.21 -25.02
N LEU A 139 5.39 -3.32 -24.87
CA LEU A 139 5.32 -4.07 -23.63
C LEU A 139 6.73 -4.56 -23.26
N VAL A 140 7.44 -3.83 -22.42
CA VAL A 140 8.68 -4.31 -21.79
C VAL A 140 8.38 -4.55 -20.33
N LEU A 141 8.04 -5.79 -20.02
CA LEU A 141 7.90 -6.27 -18.65
C LEU A 141 9.30 -6.70 -18.18
N GLU A 142 10.05 -5.77 -17.59
CA GLU A 142 11.31 -6.10 -16.94
C GLU A 142 11.08 -6.48 -15.48
N LEU A 143 11.61 -7.64 -15.12
CA LEU A 143 11.81 -7.99 -13.72
C LEU A 143 12.93 -7.09 -13.18
N ALA A 144 12.63 -6.32 -12.15
CA ALA A 144 13.69 -5.62 -11.42
C ALA A 144 14.64 -6.65 -10.79
N ARG A 145 15.90 -6.60 -11.18
CA ARG A 145 16.99 -7.34 -10.55
C ARG A 145 17.40 -6.72 -9.24
#